data_be911d71aaeb7158fb4259cd863b2dfe
#
_entry.id   be911d71aaeb7158fb4259cd863b2dfe
#
_cell.length_a   1.000
_cell.length_b   1.000
_cell.length_c   1.000
_cell.angle_alpha   90.00
_cell.angle_beta   90.00
_cell.angle_gamma   90.00
#
_symmetry.space_group_name_H-M   'P 1'
#
loop_
_entity.id
_entity.type
_entity.pdbx_description
1 polymer ?
#
loop_
_entity_poly.entity_id
_entity_poly.type
_entity_poly.pdbx_seq_one_letter_code
_entity_poly.pdbx_strand_id
1 'polypeptide(L)'
;VGIMTLNENPKNYFNEIEQASFSPSNIVSGISFSPDKMLQARIFSYPDAHRYRVGTHYEMLPVNRPIVEVNTYHADGSMNFEIKEPTDAYYEPNSFGGAVENTSFAEPAFETGDMADRYNHRIENDDFSQPRALFELMSDYQKEQLFSNIAAAMDTVPRNIIDRQIALFEQVHPDYAHG
;
A
#
# COMPACT_ATOMS: atom_id res chain seq x y z
N VAL A 1 -2.90 -15.98 -8.32
CA VAL A 1 -2.78 -14.96 -9.38
C VAL A 1 -4.15 -14.82 -10.03
N GLY A 2 -4.57 -13.59 -10.29
CA GLY A 2 -5.88 -13.27 -10.87
C GLY A 2 -5.76 -12.26 -12.00
N ILE A 3 -6.90 -11.92 -12.57
CA ILE A 3 -7.03 -10.86 -13.59
C ILE A 3 -7.75 -9.69 -12.96
N MET A 4 -7.17 -8.50 -13.05
CA MET A 4 -7.81 -7.25 -12.67
C MET A 4 -8.34 -6.58 -13.93
N THR A 5 -9.65 -6.28 -13.95
CA THR A 5 -10.30 -5.63 -15.08
C THR A 5 -10.75 -4.23 -14.66
N LEU A 6 -10.24 -3.20 -15.33
CA LEU A 6 -10.63 -1.80 -15.12
C LEU A 6 -11.69 -1.44 -16.15
N ASN A 7 -12.96 -1.68 -15.83
CA ASN A 7 -14.08 -1.59 -16.76
C ASN A 7 -15.17 -0.60 -16.33
N GLU A 8 -15.01 0.07 -15.18
CA GLU A 8 -15.97 1.05 -14.67
C GLU A 8 -15.24 2.21 -13.98
N ASN A 9 -15.68 3.43 -14.24
CA ASN A 9 -15.19 4.62 -13.56
C ASN A 9 -16.02 4.89 -12.29
N PRO A 10 -15.43 5.52 -11.25
CA PRO A 10 -16.17 5.93 -10.08
C PRO A 10 -17.24 6.97 -10.45
N LYS A 11 -18.39 6.91 -9.76
CA LYS A 11 -19.49 7.89 -9.93
C LYS A 11 -19.27 9.14 -9.10
N ASN A 12 -18.63 8.98 -7.97
CA ASN A 12 -18.25 10.07 -7.08
C ASN A 12 -16.80 9.87 -6.61
N TYR A 13 -15.89 10.69 -7.16
CA TYR A 13 -14.46 10.58 -6.87
C TYR A 13 -14.14 10.66 -5.37
N PHE A 14 -14.76 11.60 -4.66
CA PHE A 14 -14.46 11.79 -3.24
C PHE A 14 -14.88 10.58 -2.40
N ASN A 15 -16.12 10.11 -2.59
CA ASN A 15 -16.66 9.02 -1.78
C ASN A 15 -16.03 7.65 -2.12
N GLU A 16 -15.67 7.43 -3.38
CA GLU A 16 -15.25 6.12 -3.86
C GLU A 16 -13.73 5.99 -4.02
N ILE A 17 -13.00 7.12 -4.11
CA ILE A 17 -11.56 7.14 -4.34
C ILE A 17 -10.82 7.89 -3.25
N GLU A 18 -11.15 9.17 -3.00
CA GLU A 18 -10.37 10.01 -2.07
C GLU A 18 -10.41 9.49 -0.63
N GLN A 19 -11.54 8.94 -0.19
CA GLN A 19 -11.71 8.37 1.14
C GLN A 19 -11.26 6.91 1.24
N ALA A 20 -10.84 6.28 0.13
CA ALA A 20 -10.27 4.94 0.18
C ALA A 20 -8.99 4.93 1.03
N SER A 21 -8.92 3.99 1.96
CA SER A 21 -7.90 3.95 3.01
C SER A 21 -7.25 2.58 3.06
N PHE A 22 -6.35 2.32 2.11
CA PHE A 22 -5.57 1.09 2.11
C PHE A 22 -4.66 1.02 3.32
N SER A 23 -4.74 -0.08 4.06
CA SER A 23 -3.83 -0.35 5.17
C SER A 23 -3.19 -1.72 4.99
N PRO A 24 -1.85 -1.81 5.03
CA PRO A 24 -1.16 -3.10 4.95
C PRO A 24 -1.48 -4.02 6.15
N SER A 25 -2.04 -3.50 7.23
CA SER A 25 -2.50 -4.30 8.36
C SER A 25 -3.79 -5.09 8.09
N ASN A 26 -4.55 -4.71 7.05
CA ASN A 26 -5.79 -5.39 6.69
C ASN A 26 -5.48 -6.60 5.81
N ILE A 27 -5.37 -7.76 6.41
CA ILE A 27 -5.11 -9.03 5.75
C ILE A 27 -6.28 -10.00 5.94
N VAL A 28 -6.30 -11.04 5.13
CA VAL A 28 -7.27 -12.14 5.25
C VAL A 28 -6.66 -13.33 5.98
N SER A 29 -7.52 -14.17 6.55
CA SER A 29 -7.08 -15.39 7.25
C SER A 29 -6.18 -16.26 6.38
N GLY A 30 -5.09 -16.78 6.93
CA GLY A 30 -4.10 -17.60 6.24
C GLY A 30 -3.00 -16.82 5.52
N ILE A 31 -3.04 -15.49 5.56
CA ILE A 31 -1.96 -14.61 5.07
C ILE A 31 -1.37 -13.87 6.26
N SER A 32 -0.05 -13.82 6.34
CA SER A 32 0.69 -13.11 7.37
C SER A 32 1.61 -12.04 6.82
N PHE A 33 2.27 -11.34 7.70
CA PHE A 33 3.23 -10.29 7.39
C PHE A 33 4.63 -10.86 7.24
N SER A 34 5.36 -10.40 6.20
CA SER A 34 6.78 -10.68 6.10
C SER A 34 7.58 -9.91 7.18
N PRO A 35 8.81 -10.34 7.51
CA PRO A 35 9.68 -9.65 8.47
C PRO A 35 10.34 -8.40 7.88
N ASP A 36 10.00 -8.01 6.65
CA ASP A 36 10.51 -6.78 6.02
C ASP A 36 10.29 -5.59 6.95
N LYS A 37 11.38 -4.88 7.27
CA LYS A 37 11.37 -3.75 8.20
C LYS A 37 10.49 -2.59 7.72
N MET A 38 10.41 -2.37 6.40
CA MET A 38 9.53 -1.37 5.80
C MET A 38 8.07 -1.74 6.00
N LEU A 39 7.71 -2.99 5.72
CA LEU A 39 6.34 -3.47 5.93
C LEU A 39 5.94 -3.38 7.41
N GLN A 40 6.81 -3.80 8.33
CA GLN A 40 6.56 -3.71 9.77
C GLN A 40 6.30 -2.26 10.23
N ALA A 41 7.05 -1.29 9.70
CA ALA A 41 6.79 0.13 9.97
C ALA A 41 5.47 0.60 9.34
N ARG A 42 5.13 0.15 8.14
CA ARG A 42 3.90 0.52 7.43
C ARG A 42 2.64 0.00 8.10
N ILE A 43 2.69 -1.14 8.77
CA ILE A 43 1.58 -1.68 9.56
C ILE A 43 1.08 -0.67 10.62
N PHE A 44 1.99 0.08 11.21
CA PHE A 44 1.65 1.13 12.19
C PHE A 44 1.28 2.46 11.56
N SER A 45 2.01 2.87 10.52
CA SER A 45 1.90 4.22 9.98
C SER A 45 0.60 4.46 9.22
N TYR A 46 0.09 3.48 8.48
CA TYR A 46 -1.10 3.66 7.66
C TYR A 46 -2.38 3.84 8.49
N PRO A 47 -2.68 3.01 9.50
CA PRO A 47 -3.84 3.24 10.35
C PRO A 47 -3.80 4.59 11.05
N ASP A 48 -2.63 5.03 11.51
CA ASP A 48 -2.46 6.35 12.13
C ASP A 48 -2.74 7.48 11.12
N ALA A 49 -2.10 7.44 9.96
CA ALA A 49 -2.29 8.43 8.91
C ALA A 49 -3.74 8.55 8.45
N HIS A 50 -4.48 7.45 8.35
CA HIS A 50 -5.87 7.45 7.93
C HIS A 50 -6.81 8.08 8.97
N ARG A 51 -6.50 7.98 10.25
CA ARG A 51 -7.24 8.70 11.29
C ARG A 51 -7.15 10.21 11.14
N TYR A 52 -6.01 10.71 10.71
CA TYR A 52 -5.83 12.14 10.40
C TYR A 52 -6.45 12.54 9.08
N ARG A 53 -6.22 11.76 8.03
CA ARG A 53 -6.64 12.09 6.67
C ARG A 53 -8.15 11.97 6.48
N VAL A 54 -8.77 10.94 7.03
CA VAL A 54 -10.17 10.60 6.78
C VAL A 54 -11.03 10.77 8.03
N GLY A 55 -10.61 10.24 9.16
CA GLY A 55 -11.33 10.34 10.43
C GLY A 55 -11.21 9.10 11.29
N THR A 56 -11.68 9.17 12.53
CA THR A 56 -11.47 8.15 13.56
C THR A 56 -11.98 6.77 13.14
N HIS A 57 -13.16 6.70 12.54
CA HIS A 57 -13.79 5.45 12.08
C HIS A 57 -13.76 5.30 10.55
N TYR A 58 -12.65 5.64 9.92
CA TYR A 58 -12.48 5.53 8.48
C TYR A 58 -12.74 4.10 7.94
N GLU A 59 -12.51 3.09 8.75
CA GLU A 59 -12.73 1.68 8.41
C GLU A 59 -14.19 1.33 8.18
N MET A 60 -15.11 2.12 8.75
CA MET A 60 -16.56 1.90 8.64
C MET A 60 -17.19 2.59 7.44
N LEU A 61 -16.44 3.40 6.71
CA LEU A 61 -16.94 4.03 5.48
C LEU A 61 -17.27 2.96 4.42
N PRO A 62 -18.31 3.13 3.63
CA PRO A 62 -18.71 2.14 2.61
C PRO A 62 -17.59 1.72 1.66
N VAL A 63 -16.67 2.64 1.34
CA VAL A 63 -15.49 2.36 0.47
C VAL A 63 -14.43 1.51 1.16
N ASN A 64 -14.38 1.50 2.50
CA ASN A 64 -13.32 0.85 3.27
C ASN A 64 -13.80 -0.41 4.00
N ARG A 65 -15.07 -0.44 4.41
CA ARG A 65 -15.59 -1.54 5.21
C ARG A 65 -15.60 -2.86 4.44
N PRO A 66 -15.37 -4.00 5.10
CA PRO A 66 -15.56 -5.30 4.50
C PRO A 66 -16.99 -5.50 4.00
N ILE A 67 -17.16 -6.22 2.89
CA ILE A 67 -18.48 -6.60 2.37
C ILE A 67 -19.10 -7.69 3.24
N VAL A 68 -18.26 -8.60 3.74
CA VAL A 68 -18.67 -9.64 4.69
C VAL A 68 -18.49 -9.16 6.11
N GLU A 69 -19.32 -9.61 7.02
CA GLU A 69 -19.17 -9.29 8.44
C GLU A 69 -17.86 -9.83 8.98
N VAL A 70 -17.14 -8.99 9.71
CA VAL A 70 -15.90 -9.35 10.41
C VAL A 70 -16.15 -9.24 11.91
N ASN A 71 -15.90 -10.32 12.64
CA ASN A 71 -15.96 -10.31 14.09
C ASN A 71 -14.83 -9.48 14.67
N THR A 72 -15.18 -8.35 15.26
CA THR A 72 -14.25 -7.45 15.94
C THR A 72 -14.74 -7.17 17.35
N TYR A 73 -13.83 -6.74 18.21
CA TYR A 73 -14.16 -6.27 19.56
C TYR A 73 -14.60 -4.80 19.59
N HIS A 74 -14.82 -4.17 18.46
CA HIS A 74 -15.34 -2.81 18.37
C HIS A 74 -16.80 -2.78 18.79
N ALA A 75 -17.08 -2.26 19.97
CA ALA A 75 -18.42 -2.16 20.53
C ALA A 75 -18.90 -0.70 20.60
N ASP A 76 -18.03 0.22 20.96
CA ASP A 76 -18.33 1.63 21.16
C ASP A 76 -17.10 2.52 20.81
N GLY A 77 -17.20 3.80 21.05
CA GLY A 77 -16.12 4.76 20.83
C GLY A 77 -16.52 5.93 19.95
N SER A 78 -15.61 6.88 19.79
CA SER A 78 -15.84 8.09 19.01
C SER A 78 -16.16 7.78 17.56
N MET A 79 -17.20 8.39 17.01
CA MET A 79 -17.69 8.20 15.66
C MET A 79 -18.23 6.79 15.36
N ASN A 80 -18.49 5.97 16.37
CA ASN A 80 -19.20 4.72 16.17
C ASN A 80 -20.66 4.98 15.81
N PHE A 81 -21.15 4.32 14.79
CA PHE A 81 -22.53 4.43 14.32
C PHE A 81 -23.24 3.07 14.21
N GLU A 82 -22.52 1.99 14.51
CA GLU A 82 -23.13 0.66 14.60
C GLU A 82 -23.71 0.44 15.99
N ILE A 83 -24.96 -0.02 16.01
CA ILE A 83 -25.60 -0.42 17.25
C ILE A 83 -25.29 -1.90 17.47
N LYS A 84 -24.47 -2.19 18.45
CA LYS A 84 -24.15 -3.55 18.89
C LYS A 84 -24.67 -3.77 20.29
N GLU A 85 -25.05 -4.99 20.60
CA GLU A 85 -25.38 -5.35 21.98
C GLU A 85 -24.15 -5.20 22.87
N PRO A 86 -24.30 -4.68 24.09
CA PRO A 86 -23.22 -4.60 25.03
C PRO A 86 -22.61 -5.97 25.31
N THR A 87 -21.29 -6.05 25.40
CA THR A 87 -20.56 -7.25 25.73
C THR A 87 -19.48 -6.95 26.74
N ASP A 88 -19.23 -7.91 27.64
CA ASP A 88 -18.10 -7.86 28.56
C ASP A 88 -16.82 -8.44 27.95
N ALA A 89 -16.89 -8.94 26.73
CA ALA A 89 -15.77 -9.53 26.02
C ALA A 89 -15.12 -8.50 25.07
N TYR A 90 -14.06 -7.84 25.53
CA TYR A 90 -13.31 -6.84 24.76
C TYR A 90 -11.94 -7.32 24.28
N TYR A 91 -11.50 -8.50 24.68
CA TYR A 91 -10.20 -9.08 24.35
C TYR A 91 -10.19 -10.59 24.59
N GLU A 92 -9.20 -11.27 24.07
CA GLU A 92 -8.94 -12.69 24.32
C GLU A 92 -7.65 -12.88 25.15
N PRO A 93 -7.57 -13.98 25.94
CA PRO A 93 -8.66 -14.86 26.34
C PRO A 93 -9.59 -14.19 27.35
N ASN A 94 -10.87 -14.56 27.37
CA ASN A 94 -11.81 -14.11 28.39
C ASN A 94 -12.75 -15.24 28.80
N SER A 95 -13.57 -15.01 29.86
CA SER A 95 -14.53 -15.97 30.40
C SER A 95 -15.98 -15.72 29.97
N PHE A 96 -16.20 -14.81 29.02
CA PHE A 96 -17.53 -14.31 28.64
C PHE A 96 -18.00 -14.79 27.28
N GLY A 97 -17.27 -15.69 26.62
CA GLY A 97 -17.67 -16.27 25.34
C GLY A 97 -17.47 -15.38 24.15
N GLY A 98 -16.41 -14.59 24.13
CA GLY A 98 -16.03 -13.77 22.98
C GLY A 98 -15.53 -14.57 21.78
N ALA A 99 -14.98 -13.90 20.79
CA ALA A 99 -14.36 -14.54 19.63
C ALA A 99 -13.21 -15.47 20.06
N VAL A 100 -12.99 -16.53 19.31
CA VAL A 100 -11.93 -17.52 19.59
C VAL A 100 -11.06 -17.63 18.34
N GLU A 101 -9.74 -17.67 18.53
CA GLU A 101 -8.80 -17.89 17.46
C GLU A 101 -9.08 -19.22 16.73
N ASN A 102 -9.14 -19.17 15.43
CA ASN A 102 -9.22 -20.36 14.59
C ASN A 102 -7.82 -20.85 14.23
N THR A 103 -7.31 -21.83 14.99
CA THR A 103 -5.95 -22.37 14.83
C THR A 103 -5.71 -23.07 13.49
N SER A 104 -6.75 -23.34 12.68
CA SER A 104 -6.57 -23.86 11.32
C SER A 104 -5.93 -22.86 10.37
N PHE A 105 -5.90 -21.58 10.74
CA PHE A 105 -5.24 -20.50 10.02
C PHE A 105 -3.94 -20.04 10.70
N ALA A 106 -3.38 -20.87 11.58
CA ALA A 106 -2.11 -20.55 12.23
C ALA A 106 -1.01 -20.24 11.20
N GLU A 107 -0.26 -19.20 11.48
CA GLU A 107 0.84 -18.78 10.61
C GLU A 107 2.00 -19.78 10.66
N PRO A 108 2.62 -20.09 9.52
CA PRO A 108 3.82 -20.92 9.52
C PRO A 108 4.96 -20.18 10.24
N ALA A 109 5.76 -20.94 10.98
CA ALA A 109 6.94 -20.41 11.63
C ALA A 109 7.88 -19.81 10.57
N PHE A 110 8.45 -18.66 10.87
CA PHE A 110 9.42 -18.00 10.02
C PHE A 110 10.81 -18.07 10.64
N GLU A 111 11.75 -18.70 9.94
CA GLU A 111 13.14 -18.77 10.37
C GLU A 111 13.87 -17.49 9.97
N THR A 112 14.37 -16.75 10.95
CA THR A 112 15.27 -15.61 10.72
C THR A 112 16.71 -16.08 10.96
N GLY A 113 17.64 -15.65 10.08
CA GLY A 113 19.07 -15.88 10.31
C GLY A 113 19.58 -15.16 11.57
N ASP A 114 20.73 -15.58 12.06
CA ASP A 114 21.32 -15.07 13.31
C ASP A 114 21.71 -13.58 13.26
N MET A 115 21.83 -12.98 12.08
CA MET A 115 22.31 -11.61 11.90
C MET A 115 21.24 -10.75 11.22
N ALA A 116 20.82 -9.68 11.90
CA ALA A 116 20.00 -8.64 11.32
C ALA A 116 20.88 -7.40 11.09
N ASP A 117 21.00 -6.98 9.83
CA ASP A 117 21.77 -5.80 9.45
C ASP A 117 20.99 -4.94 8.45
N ARG A 118 21.57 -3.79 8.09
CA ARG A 118 21.04 -2.93 7.05
C ARG A 118 21.37 -3.50 5.68
N TYR A 119 20.33 -3.89 4.96
CA TYR A 119 20.48 -4.33 3.59
C TYR A 119 20.69 -3.12 2.65
N ASN A 120 21.78 -3.13 1.90
CA ASN A 120 21.99 -2.16 0.84
C ASN A 120 21.52 -2.78 -0.50
N HIS A 121 20.31 -2.46 -0.92
CA HIS A 121 19.71 -3.00 -2.14
C HIS A 121 20.49 -2.69 -3.43
N ARG A 122 21.39 -1.70 -3.41
CA ARG A 122 22.17 -1.29 -4.58
C ARG A 122 23.41 -2.15 -4.83
N ILE A 123 23.81 -3.02 -3.90
CA ILE A 123 24.99 -3.85 -4.07
C ILE A 123 24.73 -5.01 -5.04
N GLU A 124 23.53 -5.58 -5.02
CA GLU A 124 23.19 -6.79 -5.76
C GLU A 124 22.02 -6.60 -6.74
N ASN A 125 21.38 -5.44 -6.72
CA ASN A 125 20.24 -5.16 -7.58
C ASN A 125 20.59 -4.12 -8.64
N ASP A 126 20.18 -4.40 -9.85
CA ASP A 126 20.19 -3.47 -10.96
C ASP A 126 18.85 -2.72 -11.02
N ASP A 127 18.88 -1.44 -10.70
CA ASP A 127 17.71 -0.57 -10.68
C ASP A 127 17.28 -0.12 -12.10
N PHE A 128 18.06 -0.41 -13.15
CA PHE A 128 17.90 0.16 -14.49
C PHE A 128 17.43 -0.81 -15.56
N SER A 129 17.67 -2.12 -15.41
CA SER A 129 17.31 -3.12 -16.43
C SER A 129 15.80 -3.22 -16.67
N GLN A 130 14.98 -3.19 -15.64
CA GLN A 130 13.53 -3.26 -15.79
C GLN A 130 12.94 -2.00 -16.43
N PRO A 131 13.26 -0.77 -16.00
CA PRO A 131 12.87 0.44 -16.70
C PRO A 131 13.34 0.48 -18.16
N ARG A 132 14.55 0.02 -18.45
CA ARG A 132 15.07 -0.10 -19.82
C ARG A 132 14.20 -1.01 -20.68
N ALA A 133 13.93 -2.22 -20.21
CA ALA A 133 13.10 -3.18 -20.94
C ALA A 133 11.70 -2.62 -21.23
N LEU A 134 11.10 -1.86 -20.29
CA LEU A 134 9.83 -1.19 -20.53
C LEU A 134 9.96 -0.08 -21.58
N PHE A 135 10.99 0.77 -21.50
CA PHE A 135 11.24 1.86 -22.44
C PHE A 135 11.45 1.33 -23.86
N GLU A 136 12.17 0.23 -24.03
CA GLU A 136 12.40 -0.42 -25.33
C GLU A 136 11.12 -0.99 -25.95
N LEU A 137 10.16 -1.40 -25.13
CA LEU A 137 8.84 -1.88 -25.60
C LEU A 137 7.90 -0.75 -26.03
N MET A 138 8.17 0.49 -25.66
CA MET A 138 7.32 1.63 -26.00
C MET A 138 7.39 1.94 -27.49
N SER A 139 6.23 2.25 -28.10
CA SER A 139 6.17 2.85 -29.43
C SER A 139 6.73 4.27 -29.41
N ASP A 140 7.10 4.79 -30.59
CA ASP A 140 7.59 6.18 -30.72
C ASP A 140 6.61 7.19 -30.12
N TYR A 141 5.32 7.02 -30.36
CA TYR A 141 4.27 7.85 -29.76
C TYR A 141 4.28 7.82 -28.22
N GLN A 142 4.45 6.65 -27.62
CA GLN A 142 4.51 6.52 -26.16
C GLN A 142 5.77 7.17 -25.58
N LYS A 143 6.90 7.08 -26.27
CA LYS A 143 8.15 7.76 -25.89
C LYS A 143 7.98 9.27 -25.94
N GLU A 144 7.41 9.81 -27.00
CA GLU A 144 7.12 11.24 -27.12
C GLU A 144 6.19 11.75 -26.01
N GLN A 145 5.16 10.99 -25.66
CA GLN A 145 4.29 11.31 -24.53
C GLN A 145 5.02 11.27 -23.19
N LEU A 146 5.90 10.29 -22.98
CA LEU A 146 6.74 10.18 -21.80
C LEU A 146 7.63 11.40 -21.62
N PHE A 147 8.35 11.80 -22.69
CA PHE A 147 9.24 12.96 -22.67
C PHE A 147 8.46 14.25 -22.39
N SER A 148 7.37 14.46 -23.10
CA SER A 148 6.51 15.65 -22.92
C SER A 148 5.97 15.76 -21.50
N ASN A 149 5.52 14.66 -20.90
CA ASN A 149 4.99 14.62 -19.54
C ASN A 149 6.07 14.93 -18.50
N ILE A 150 7.26 14.37 -18.68
CA ILE A 150 8.39 14.60 -17.77
C ILE A 150 8.88 16.04 -17.88
N ALA A 151 9.05 16.55 -19.09
CA ALA A 151 9.48 17.93 -19.33
C ALA A 151 8.50 18.93 -18.70
N ALA A 152 7.19 18.72 -18.88
CA ALA A 152 6.17 19.57 -18.27
C ALA A 152 6.19 19.52 -16.73
N ALA A 153 6.45 18.34 -16.14
CA ALA A 153 6.56 18.20 -14.70
C ALA A 153 7.83 18.84 -14.12
N MET A 154 8.85 19.05 -14.94
CA MET A 154 10.14 19.63 -14.54
C MET A 154 10.25 21.15 -14.76
N ASP A 155 9.26 21.79 -15.32
CA ASP A 155 9.32 23.22 -15.75
C ASP A 155 9.77 24.17 -14.62
N THR A 156 9.38 23.92 -13.38
CA THR A 156 9.72 24.76 -12.22
C THR A 156 10.86 24.19 -11.35
N VAL A 157 11.45 23.07 -11.75
CA VAL A 157 12.50 22.41 -10.98
C VAL A 157 13.86 23.12 -11.21
N PRO A 158 14.68 23.35 -10.16
CA PRO A 158 16.02 23.90 -10.33
C PRO A 158 16.89 23.09 -11.29
N ARG A 159 17.64 23.78 -12.16
CA ARG A 159 18.44 23.17 -13.22
C ARG A 159 19.39 22.07 -12.72
N ASN A 160 20.06 22.29 -11.60
CA ASN A 160 20.98 21.31 -11.01
C ASN A 160 20.29 20.02 -10.54
N ILE A 161 18.99 20.04 -10.30
CA ILE A 161 18.19 18.85 -9.96
C ILE A 161 17.79 18.14 -11.25
N ILE A 162 17.38 18.90 -12.26
CA ILE A 162 17.08 18.37 -13.61
C ILE A 162 18.30 17.62 -14.17
N ASP A 163 19.48 18.21 -14.10
CA ASP A 163 20.71 17.61 -14.64
C ASP A 163 21.03 16.27 -13.95
N ARG A 164 20.82 16.17 -12.64
CA ARG A 164 20.98 14.89 -11.92
C ARG A 164 19.93 13.85 -12.31
N GLN A 165 18.71 14.26 -12.58
CA GLN A 165 17.66 13.35 -13.02
C GLN A 165 17.91 12.84 -14.44
N ILE A 166 18.37 13.72 -15.35
CA ILE A 166 18.77 13.33 -16.70
C ILE A 166 19.92 12.30 -16.66
N ALA A 167 20.90 12.50 -15.78
CA ALA A 167 21.99 11.52 -15.59
C ALA A 167 21.50 10.16 -15.08
N LEU A 168 20.39 10.08 -14.35
CA LEU A 168 19.75 8.82 -14.00
C LEU A 168 19.02 8.20 -15.19
N PHE A 169 18.33 9.00 -16.01
CA PHE A 169 17.68 8.52 -17.23
C PHE A 169 18.68 7.94 -18.23
N GLU A 170 19.88 8.51 -18.32
CA GLU A 170 20.96 8.01 -19.17
C GLU A 170 21.38 6.58 -18.79
N GLN A 171 21.35 6.24 -17.49
CA GLN A 171 21.61 4.88 -17.02
C GLN A 171 20.50 3.89 -17.41
N VAL A 172 19.28 4.38 -17.57
CA VAL A 172 18.17 3.56 -18.11
C VAL A 172 18.38 3.34 -19.60
N HIS A 173 18.43 4.40 -20.39
CA HIS A 173 18.67 4.37 -21.85
C HIS A 173 19.16 5.75 -22.34
N PRO A 174 20.17 5.83 -23.24
CA PRO A 174 20.62 7.12 -23.79
C PRO A 174 19.49 7.95 -24.40
N ASP A 175 18.63 7.33 -25.21
CA ASP A 175 17.49 8.04 -25.82
C ASP A 175 16.47 8.53 -24.80
N TYR A 176 16.41 7.93 -23.62
CA TYR A 176 15.54 8.40 -22.54
C TYR A 176 16.05 9.70 -21.89
N ALA A 177 17.35 9.89 -21.91
CA ALA A 177 17.98 11.11 -21.39
C ALA A 177 17.95 12.27 -22.41
N HIS A 178 17.89 11.97 -23.70
CA HIS A 178 17.97 12.95 -24.77
C HIS A 178 16.62 13.41 -25.36
N GLY A 179 15.56 12.68 -25.06
CA GLY A 179 14.21 13.02 -25.48
C GLY A 179 13.53 14.01 -24.55
#